data_811c853db45cc43a2bd1b0b1f722523b
#
_entry.id   811c853db45cc43a2bd1b0b1f722523b
#
_cell.length_a   1.000
_cell.length_b   1.000
_cell.length_c   1.000
_cell.angle_alpha   90.00
_cell.angle_beta   90.00
_cell.angle_gamma   90.00
#
_symmetry.space_group_name_H-M   'P 1'
#
loop_
_entity.id
_entity.type
_entity.pdbx_description
1 polymer ?
#
loop_
_entity_poly.entity_id
_entity_poly.type
_entity_poly.pdbx_seq_one_letter_code
_entity_poly.pdbx_strand_id
1 'polypeptide(L)'
;MNKLNKKDFSIFANFLNKLAKDLTKLYYSKLSKNFKVSNKLRGKGYDPVTTSDKAFEKFIRSKIADKFSNHQIIGEEFGHKKANSDFTWVIDPIDGTRSFVIGGPTWSNLISLNFNNLPIMGLVNFPVLNKYYINEDDKSAFVYEKQKKRKITVNKKATFNYARLTAAFHGHLSFEQQKKIPKIFSMNNFPTADALSYMQVAEGRLDAAIQCGNHIWDIHPSIPIIRAAGGVVSNWKNQEITSTDNVLVTPNKLIHNKILKLLKPIS
;
A
#
# COMPACT_ATOMS: atom_id res chain seq x y z
N MET A 1 27.20 -5.41 -0.17
CA MET A 1 25.88 -4.96 0.33
C MET A 1 25.71 -5.47 1.74
N ASN A 2 25.76 -4.63 2.75
CA ASN A 2 25.42 -5.04 4.12
C ASN A 2 23.93 -5.41 4.15
N LYS A 3 23.63 -6.70 4.25
CA LYS A 3 22.26 -7.16 4.49
C LYS A 3 21.85 -6.70 5.87
N LEU A 4 20.66 -6.11 5.97
CA LEU A 4 20.03 -5.82 7.25
C LEU A 4 19.99 -7.10 8.11
N ASN A 5 20.36 -6.96 9.36
CA ASN A 5 20.34 -8.08 10.31
C ASN A 5 19.00 -8.11 11.09
N LYS A 6 18.78 -9.16 11.85
CA LYS A 6 17.54 -9.32 12.66
C LYS A 6 17.31 -8.18 13.65
N LYS A 7 18.38 -7.57 14.18
CA LYS A 7 18.29 -6.46 15.13
C LYS A 7 17.77 -5.20 14.44
N ASP A 8 18.22 -4.93 13.20
CA ASP A 8 17.75 -3.81 12.41
C ASP A 8 16.24 -3.93 12.11
N PHE A 9 15.81 -5.11 11.65
CA PHE A 9 14.39 -5.39 11.43
C PHE A 9 13.56 -5.17 12.71
N SER A 10 14.04 -5.63 13.86
CA SER A 10 13.34 -5.45 15.14
C SER A 10 13.17 -3.98 15.52
N ILE A 11 14.21 -3.14 15.30
CA ILE A 11 14.15 -1.69 15.57
C ILE A 11 13.06 -1.03 14.73
N PHE A 12 13.03 -1.33 13.43
CA PHE A 12 12.05 -0.75 12.49
C PHE A 12 10.63 -1.29 12.76
N ALA A 13 10.48 -2.59 13.00
CA ALA A 13 9.19 -3.20 13.33
C ALA A 13 8.58 -2.59 14.61
N ASN A 14 9.38 -2.42 15.67
CA ASN A 14 8.93 -1.79 16.91
C ASN A 14 8.51 -0.33 16.69
N PHE A 15 9.24 0.41 15.87
CA PHE A 15 8.87 1.78 15.49
C PHE A 15 7.54 1.82 14.76
N LEU A 16 7.36 0.99 13.72
CA LEU A 16 6.13 0.94 12.92
C LEU A 16 4.93 0.47 13.74
N ASN A 17 5.10 -0.51 14.63
CA ASN A 17 4.05 -0.95 15.55
C ASN A 17 3.57 0.17 16.49
N LYS A 18 4.50 0.97 17.02
CA LYS A 18 4.16 2.14 17.83
C LYS A 18 3.46 3.22 16.98
N LEU A 19 4.01 3.50 15.81
CA LEU A 19 3.47 4.51 14.90
C LEU A 19 2.03 4.21 14.49
N ALA A 20 1.69 2.94 14.18
CA ALA A 20 0.32 2.54 13.84
C ALA A 20 -0.69 2.88 14.95
N LYS A 21 -0.33 2.60 16.20
CA LYS A 21 -1.18 2.92 17.36
C LYS A 21 -1.31 4.43 17.57
N ASP A 22 -0.21 5.16 17.41
CA ASP A 22 -0.18 6.62 17.56
C ASP A 22 -1.03 7.29 16.46
N LEU A 23 -0.99 6.80 15.21
CA LEU A 23 -1.80 7.30 14.10
C LEU A 23 -3.30 7.04 14.31
N THR A 24 -3.67 5.85 14.77
CA THR A 24 -5.06 5.53 15.11
C THR A 24 -5.56 6.42 16.24
N LYS A 25 -4.75 6.65 17.28
CA LYS A 25 -5.08 7.58 18.37
C LYS A 25 -5.24 9.01 17.88
N LEU A 26 -4.34 9.48 17.00
CA LEU A 26 -4.40 10.82 16.42
C LEU A 26 -5.70 11.01 15.62
N TYR A 27 -6.09 10.04 14.81
CA TYR A 27 -7.36 10.06 14.08
C TYR A 27 -8.54 10.30 15.00
N TYR A 28 -8.75 9.43 15.99
CA TYR A 28 -9.91 9.52 16.89
C TYR A 28 -9.89 10.76 17.80
N SER A 29 -8.72 11.23 18.18
CA SER A 29 -8.62 12.39 19.08
C SER A 29 -8.77 13.74 18.37
N LYS A 30 -8.37 13.85 17.10
CA LYS A 30 -8.24 15.15 16.42
C LYS A 30 -8.75 15.21 14.99
N LEU A 31 -8.60 14.14 14.20
CA LEU A 31 -8.75 14.20 12.74
C LEU A 31 -10.00 13.53 12.19
N SER A 32 -10.78 12.84 13.01
CA SER A 32 -12.04 12.20 12.62
C SER A 32 -13.19 13.20 12.41
N LYS A 33 -13.01 14.45 12.88
CA LYS A 33 -14.00 15.50 12.79
C LYS A 33 -13.33 16.78 12.30
N ASN A 34 -14.08 17.64 11.59
CA ASN A 34 -13.62 18.98 11.20
C ASN A 34 -12.40 19.03 10.27
N PHE A 35 -12.41 18.30 9.17
CA PHE A 35 -11.45 18.48 8.08
C PHE A 35 -12.04 19.33 6.95
N LYS A 36 -11.16 20.04 6.24
CA LYS A 36 -11.50 20.78 5.01
C LYS A 36 -11.01 19.97 3.82
N VAL A 37 -11.83 19.90 2.76
CA VAL A 37 -11.50 19.22 1.52
C VAL A 37 -11.13 20.28 0.48
N SER A 38 -10.07 20.04 -0.28
CA SER A 38 -9.70 20.78 -1.48
C SER A 38 -9.39 19.82 -2.62
N ASN A 39 -9.41 20.31 -3.86
CA ASN A 39 -9.06 19.50 -5.02
C ASN A 39 -7.64 19.83 -5.48
N LYS A 40 -6.76 18.84 -5.64
CA LYS A 40 -5.39 19.01 -6.15
C LYS A 40 -5.39 19.40 -7.64
N LEU A 41 -6.40 18.94 -8.40
CA LEU A 41 -6.50 19.24 -9.85
C LEU A 41 -7.09 20.62 -10.09
N ARG A 42 -6.47 21.36 -11.01
CA ARG A 42 -7.02 22.60 -11.58
C ARG A 42 -7.72 22.25 -12.89
N GLY A 43 -9.06 22.43 -12.99
CA GLY A 43 -9.84 22.14 -14.18
C GLY A 43 -10.70 20.89 -14.05
N LYS A 44 -10.72 20.02 -15.08
CA LYS A 44 -11.52 18.79 -15.06
C LYS A 44 -10.85 17.68 -14.23
N GLY A 45 -11.64 16.99 -13.42
CA GLY A 45 -11.20 15.89 -12.57
C GLY A 45 -11.35 16.17 -11.10
N TYR A 46 -11.27 15.11 -10.27
CA TYR A 46 -11.41 15.18 -8.82
C TYR A 46 -10.34 14.35 -8.15
N ASP A 47 -9.39 15.05 -7.52
CA ASP A 47 -8.31 14.49 -6.71
C ASP A 47 -8.32 15.20 -5.35
N PRO A 48 -9.10 14.69 -4.37
CA PRO A 48 -9.28 15.36 -3.10
C PRO A 48 -8.04 15.25 -2.22
N VAL A 49 -7.76 16.34 -1.50
CA VAL A 49 -6.83 16.38 -0.37
C VAL A 49 -7.53 17.05 0.81
N THR A 50 -7.25 16.60 2.00
CA THR A 50 -7.83 17.19 3.21
C THR A 50 -6.76 17.81 4.11
N THR A 51 -7.20 18.65 5.05
CA THR A 51 -6.31 19.15 6.10
C THR A 51 -5.77 18.01 6.97
N SER A 52 -6.45 16.85 6.99
CA SER A 52 -6.03 15.66 7.73
C SER A 52 -4.83 14.97 7.07
N ASP A 53 -4.75 14.93 5.72
CA ASP A 53 -3.58 14.40 4.99
C ASP A 53 -2.30 15.10 5.45
N LYS A 54 -2.32 16.43 5.42
CA LYS A 54 -1.17 17.25 5.86
C LYS A 54 -0.86 17.08 7.34
N ALA A 55 -1.87 16.94 8.19
CA ALA A 55 -1.68 16.74 9.62
C ALA A 55 -1.05 15.37 9.93
N PHE A 56 -1.52 14.31 9.27
CA PHE A 56 -0.94 12.98 9.38
C PHE A 56 0.51 12.95 8.89
N GLU A 57 0.80 13.52 7.71
CA GLU A 57 2.17 13.50 7.19
C GLU A 57 3.13 14.28 8.07
N LYS A 58 2.75 15.46 8.59
CA LYS A 58 3.55 16.20 9.57
C LYS A 58 3.86 15.38 10.81
N PHE A 59 2.85 14.67 11.32
CA PHE A 59 3.02 13.81 12.51
C PHE A 59 3.97 12.66 12.22
N ILE A 60 3.82 11.96 11.09
CA ILE A 60 4.69 10.85 10.70
C ILE A 60 6.14 11.34 10.54
N ARG A 61 6.34 12.45 9.84
CA ARG A 61 7.66 13.07 9.64
C ARG A 61 8.34 13.44 10.97
N SER A 62 7.60 14.00 11.92
CA SER A 62 8.12 14.29 13.25
C SER A 62 8.59 13.00 13.95
N LYS A 63 7.78 11.93 13.95
CA LYS A 63 8.15 10.67 14.58
C LYS A 63 9.38 10.00 13.95
N ILE A 64 9.51 10.12 12.63
CA ILE A 64 10.70 9.64 11.91
C ILE A 64 11.92 10.49 12.27
N ALA A 65 11.80 11.82 12.26
CA ALA A 65 12.90 12.72 12.56
C ALA A 65 13.42 12.53 13.99
N ASP A 66 12.53 12.30 14.96
CA ASP A 66 12.87 12.08 16.37
C ASP A 66 13.75 10.82 16.55
N LYS A 67 13.57 9.78 15.71
CA LYS A 67 14.25 8.50 15.88
C LYS A 67 15.30 8.19 14.82
N PHE A 68 15.11 8.70 13.60
CA PHE A 68 15.92 8.43 12.41
C PHE A 68 16.24 9.75 11.68
N SER A 69 16.87 10.69 12.38
CA SER A 69 17.11 12.08 11.90
C SER A 69 17.86 12.16 10.57
N ASN A 70 18.74 11.17 10.31
CA ASN A 70 19.57 11.10 9.09
C ASN A 70 18.89 10.37 7.93
N HIS A 71 17.68 9.82 8.08
CA HIS A 71 17.00 9.15 6.99
C HIS A 71 16.32 10.17 6.06
N GLN A 72 16.25 9.82 4.78
CA GLN A 72 15.45 10.54 3.80
C GLN A 72 13.96 10.30 4.02
N ILE A 73 13.12 11.24 3.56
CA ILE A 73 11.66 11.08 3.60
C ILE A 73 11.08 11.57 2.28
N ILE A 74 10.29 10.75 1.61
CA ILE A 74 9.44 11.09 0.48
C ILE A 74 8.00 10.97 0.94
N GLY A 75 7.21 12.01 0.82
CA GLY A 75 5.79 11.99 1.16
C GLY A 75 4.96 12.67 0.09
N GLU A 76 3.72 12.27 -0.01
CA GLU A 76 2.78 12.76 -1.00
C GLU A 76 2.52 14.27 -0.87
N GLU A 77 2.37 14.79 0.38
CA GLU A 77 1.93 16.16 0.63
C GLU A 77 3.08 17.16 0.77
N PHE A 78 4.24 16.75 1.31
CA PHE A 78 5.38 17.63 1.57
C PHE A 78 6.64 17.25 0.78
N GLY A 79 6.53 16.31 -0.19
CA GLY A 79 7.61 15.96 -1.09
C GLY A 79 8.83 15.34 -0.40
N HIS A 80 10.02 15.61 -0.92
CA HIS A 80 11.25 14.93 -0.56
C HIS A 80 12.12 15.74 0.41
N LYS A 81 12.33 15.21 1.64
CA LYS A 81 13.41 15.64 2.54
C LYS A 81 14.64 14.79 2.23
N LYS A 82 15.62 15.36 1.57
CA LYS A 82 16.92 14.73 1.25
C LYS A 82 17.79 14.61 2.50
N ALA A 83 18.56 13.54 2.59
CA ALA A 83 19.62 13.34 3.58
C ALA A 83 20.70 12.42 2.98
N ASN A 84 21.88 12.35 3.58
CA ASN A 84 22.93 11.43 3.16
C ASN A 84 22.71 10.06 3.82
N SER A 85 21.80 9.27 3.22
CA SER A 85 21.39 7.96 3.75
C SER A 85 20.88 7.06 2.63
N ASP A 86 21.18 5.77 2.72
CA ASP A 86 20.60 4.72 1.87
C ASP A 86 19.15 4.40 2.26
N PHE A 87 18.71 4.86 3.44
CA PHE A 87 17.35 4.68 3.94
C PHE A 87 16.44 5.83 3.56
N THR A 88 15.29 5.50 2.99
CA THR A 88 14.24 6.46 2.63
C THR A 88 12.89 5.98 3.16
N TRP A 89 12.24 6.81 3.96
CA TRP A 89 10.84 6.61 4.33
C TRP A 89 9.94 7.12 3.20
N VAL A 90 8.98 6.31 2.78
CA VAL A 90 7.98 6.71 1.77
C VAL A 90 6.61 6.70 2.46
N ILE A 91 5.85 7.78 2.31
CA ILE A 91 4.65 8.07 3.10
C ILE A 91 3.50 8.46 2.19
N ASP A 92 2.38 7.78 2.30
CA ASP A 92 1.06 8.27 1.95
C ASP A 92 0.26 8.46 3.25
N PRO A 93 -0.10 9.70 3.61
CA PRO A 93 -0.81 9.97 4.85
C PRO A 93 -2.24 9.42 4.86
N ILE A 94 -2.94 9.45 3.71
CA ILE A 94 -4.31 8.94 3.55
C ILE A 94 -4.49 8.34 2.16
N ASP A 95 -4.09 7.09 1.97
CA ASP A 95 -4.49 6.30 0.80
C ASP A 95 -6.01 6.09 0.80
N GLY A 96 -6.63 6.27 -0.36
CA GLY A 96 -8.08 6.23 -0.45
C GLY A 96 -8.76 7.49 0.10
N THR A 97 -8.23 8.68 -0.18
CA THR A 97 -8.79 9.98 0.26
C THR A 97 -10.28 10.14 -0.12
N ARG A 98 -10.71 9.55 -1.23
CA ARG A 98 -12.14 9.54 -1.61
C ARG A 98 -12.99 8.78 -0.59
N SER A 99 -12.50 7.62 -0.10
CA SER A 99 -13.15 6.87 0.99
C SER A 99 -13.16 7.69 2.29
N PHE A 100 -12.05 8.34 2.61
CA PHE A 100 -11.95 9.22 3.79
C PHE A 100 -13.00 10.33 3.76
N VAL A 101 -13.13 11.05 2.64
CA VAL A 101 -14.04 12.20 2.48
C VAL A 101 -15.50 11.82 2.67
N ILE A 102 -15.92 10.64 2.22
CA ILE A 102 -17.31 10.15 2.38
C ILE A 102 -17.54 9.41 3.71
N GLY A 103 -16.55 9.35 4.61
CA GLY A 103 -16.66 8.62 5.87
C GLY A 103 -16.56 7.10 5.75
N GLY A 104 -16.03 6.60 4.64
CA GLY A 104 -15.78 5.17 4.42
C GLY A 104 -14.67 4.64 5.32
N PRO A 105 -14.64 3.33 5.62
CA PRO A 105 -13.69 2.75 6.57
C PRO A 105 -12.40 2.22 5.94
N THR A 106 -12.28 2.25 4.61
CA THR A 106 -11.24 1.51 3.85
C THR A 106 -9.97 2.31 3.56
N TRP A 107 -9.96 3.62 3.87
CA TRP A 107 -8.77 4.43 3.75
C TRP A 107 -7.67 4.00 4.73
N SER A 108 -6.42 4.29 4.40
CA SER A 108 -5.28 3.84 5.21
C SER A 108 -4.14 4.87 5.29
N ASN A 109 -3.31 4.75 6.35
CA ASN A 109 -2.00 5.39 6.35
C ASN A 109 -0.98 4.38 5.83
N LEU A 110 -0.18 4.77 4.86
CA LEU A 110 0.82 3.92 4.22
C LEU A 110 2.22 4.44 4.52
N ILE A 111 3.06 3.61 5.10
CA ILE A 111 4.45 3.96 5.40
C ILE A 111 5.38 2.82 5.01
N SER A 112 6.39 3.07 4.19
CA SER A 112 7.46 2.12 3.96
C SER A 112 8.82 2.68 4.37
N LEU A 113 9.72 1.78 4.75
CA LEU A 113 11.14 2.01 4.78
C LEU A 113 11.76 1.33 3.58
N ASN A 114 12.42 2.11 2.75
CA ASN A 114 13.18 1.64 1.60
C ASN A 114 14.68 1.65 1.95
N PHE A 115 15.41 0.68 1.42
CA PHE A 115 16.86 0.64 1.42
C PHE A 115 17.35 0.56 -0.03
N ASN A 116 18.19 1.51 -0.45
CA ASN A 116 18.61 1.65 -1.85
C ASN A 116 17.41 1.66 -2.82
N ASN A 117 16.40 2.48 -2.51
CA ASN A 117 15.14 2.65 -3.27
C ASN A 117 14.20 1.43 -3.31
N LEU A 118 14.54 0.31 -2.67
CA LEU A 118 13.69 -0.88 -2.62
C LEU A 118 13.00 -0.98 -1.24
N PRO A 119 11.67 -1.23 -1.20
CA PRO A 119 10.94 -1.33 0.05
C PRO A 119 11.31 -2.62 0.80
N ILE A 120 11.70 -2.46 2.07
CA ILE A 120 12.13 -3.55 2.97
C ILE A 120 11.20 -3.74 4.16
N MET A 121 10.57 -2.66 4.65
CA MET A 121 9.58 -2.69 5.71
C MET A 121 8.34 -1.91 5.29
N GLY A 122 7.17 -2.36 5.70
CA GLY A 122 5.92 -1.69 5.41
C GLY A 122 4.95 -1.67 6.60
N LEU A 123 4.18 -0.60 6.68
CA LEU A 123 3.01 -0.45 7.54
C LEU A 123 1.83 -0.01 6.68
N VAL A 124 0.73 -0.76 6.75
CA VAL A 124 -0.57 -0.40 6.20
C VAL A 124 -1.55 -0.35 7.36
N ASN A 125 -1.94 0.87 7.78
CA ASN A 125 -2.77 1.11 8.95
C ASN A 125 -4.17 1.58 8.55
N PHE A 126 -5.20 0.89 9.00
CA PHE A 126 -6.63 1.22 8.82
C PHE A 126 -7.22 1.70 10.14
N PRO A 127 -7.17 3.00 10.48
CA PRO A 127 -7.62 3.52 11.77
C PRO A 127 -9.07 3.18 12.09
N VAL A 128 -9.99 3.32 11.12
CA VAL A 128 -11.43 3.07 11.33
C VAL A 128 -11.71 1.59 11.60
N LEU A 129 -10.96 0.69 10.98
CA LEU A 129 -11.08 -0.75 11.21
C LEU A 129 -10.36 -1.22 12.47
N ASN A 130 -9.61 -0.33 13.15
CA ASN A 130 -8.70 -0.67 14.27
C ASN A 130 -7.81 -1.87 13.92
N LYS A 131 -7.18 -1.79 12.74
CA LYS A 131 -6.45 -2.89 12.12
C LYS A 131 -5.22 -2.33 11.39
N TYR A 132 -4.07 -3.01 11.52
CA TYR A 132 -2.89 -2.69 10.73
C TYR A 132 -2.09 -3.92 10.36
N TYR A 133 -1.31 -3.79 9.29
CA TYR A 133 -0.44 -4.82 8.76
C TYR A 133 1.00 -4.34 8.75
N ILE A 134 1.93 -5.27 9.02
CA ILE A 134 3.35 -5.01 9.04
C ILE A 134 4.11 -6.30 8.70
N ASN A 135 5.24 -6.21 8.01
CA ASN A 135 6.23 -7.26 8.04
C ASN A 135 7.22 -7.00 9.19
N GLU A 136 7.60 -8.04 9.94
CA GLU A 136 8.61 -7.92 11.01
C GLU A 136 10.01 -8.33 10.53
N ASP A 137 10.06 -9.05 9.41
CA ASP A 137 11.26 -9.42 8.66
C ASP A 137 10.89 -9.70 7.19
N ASP A 138 11.82 -10.22 6.40
CA ASP A 138 11.62 -10.55 4.98
C ASP A 138 10.74 -11.80 4.73
N LYS A 139 10.36 -12.54 5.78
CA LYS A 139 9.63 -13.83 5.72
C LYS A 139 8.39 -13.88 6.61
N SER A 140 8.13 -12.84 7.37
CA SER A 140 7.06 -12.85 8.37
C SER A 140 6.24 -11.57 8.31
N ALA A 141 4.98 -11.70 7.91
CA ALA A 141 4.00 -10.64 7.90
C ALA A 141 2.88 -10.91 8.91
N PHE A 142 2.38 -9.87 9.53
CA PHE A 142 1.39 -9.94 10.58
C PHE A 142 0.28 -8.91 10.38
N VAL A 143 -0.92 -9.28 10.81
CA VAL A 143 -2.02 -8.38 11.03
C VAL A 143 -2.23 -8.22 12.54
N TYR A 144 -2.46 -6.99 12.94
CA TYR A 144 -2.89 -6.63 14.29
C TYR A 144 -4.32 -6.09 14.20
N GLU A 145 -5.24 -6.76 14.85
CA GLU A 145 -6.66 -6.41 14.86
C GLU A 145 -7.22 -6.56 16.27
N LYS A 146 -7.86 -5.52 16.79
CA LYS A 146 -8.41 -5.51 18.15
C LYS A 146 -7.42 -6.04 19.21
N GLN A 147 -6.17 -5.55 19.14
CA GLN A 147 -5.03 -5.93 20.01
C GLN A 147 -4.51 -7.37 19.85
N LYS A 148 -5.07 -8.17 18.94
CA LYS A 148 -4.57 -9.51 18.65
C LYS A 148 -3.60 -9.46 17.46
N LYS A 149 -2.47 -10.16 17.61
CA LYS A 149 -1.49 -10.36 16.55
C LYS A 149 -1.69 -11.72 15.89
N ARG A 150 -1.73 -11.76 14.56
CA ARG A 150 -1.86 -13.00 13.79
C ARG A 150 -0.90 -12.95 12.59
N LYS A 151 -0.11 -14.01 12.41
CA LYS A 151 0.68 -14.19 11.19
C LYS A 151 -0.25 -14.35 9.98
N ILE A 152 0.09 -13.71 8.87
CA ILE A 152 -0.68 -13.80 7.63
C ILE A 152 0.11 -14.55 6.54
N THR A 153 -0.61 -15.21 5.68
CA THR A 153 -0.07 -15.89 4.48
C THR A 153 -1.07 -15.79 3.35
N VAL A 154 -0.57 -15.71 2.13
CA VAL A 154 -1.39 -15.76 0.92
C VAL A 154 -2.10 -17.12 0.79
N ASN A 155 -3.14 -17.17 -0.03
CA ASN A 155 -3.82 -18.42 -0.37
C ASN A 155 -2.93 -19.30 -1.29
N LYS A 156 -2.12 -20.16 -0.70
CA LYS A 156 -1.21 -21.06 -1.44
C LYS A 156 -1.93 -22.08 -2.35
N LYS A 157 -3.22 -22.35 -2.07
CA LYS A 157 -4.05 -23.29 -2.84
C LYS A 157 -4.84 -22.60 -3.96
N ALA A 158 -4.67 -21.29 -4.13
CA ALA A 158 -5.36 -20.54 -5.18
C ALA A 158 -5.05 -21.09 -6.56
N THR A 159 -6.07 -21.24 -7.39
CA THR A 159 -5.99 -21.61 -8.79
C THR A 159 -6.57 -20.53 -9.68
N PHE A 160 -6.09 -20.43 -10.91
CA PHE A 160 -6.52 -19.36 -11.80
C PHE A 160 -8.03 -19.39 -12.11
N ASN A 161 -8.63 -20.56 -12.27
CA ASN A 161 -10.03 -20.70 -12.68
C ASN A 161 -11.03 -20.28 -11.58
N TYR A 162 -10.58 -20.29 -10.33
CA TYR A 162 -11.41 -19.91 -9.17
C TYR A 162 -10.83 -18.70 -8.43
N ALA A 163 -9.96 -17.93 -9.11
CA ALA A 163 -9.31 -16.78 -8.50
C ALA A 163 -10.32 -15.70 -8.14
N ARG A 164 -10.30 -15.29 -6.88
CA ARG A 164 -11.01 -14.12 -6.35
C ARG A 164 -10.23 -12.89 -6.72
N LEU A 165 -10.69 -12.18 -7.75
CA LEU A 165 -9.97 -11.08 -8.34
C LEU A 165 -10.71 -9.75 -8.12
N THR A 166 -9.95 -8.70 -7.81
CA THR A 166 -10.38 -7.30 -7.87
C THR A 166 -9.51 -6.52 -8.81
N ALA A 167 -10.10 -5.60 -9.57
CA ALA A 167 -9.39 -4.71 -10.47
C ALA A 167 -9.91 -3.27 -10.37
N ALA A 168 -9.00 -2.33 -10.20
CA ALA A 168 -9.28 -0.91 -10.14
C ALA A 168 -8.42 -0.16 -11.16
N PHE A 169 -9.05 0.47 -12.11
CA PHE A 169 -8.37 1.17 -13.19
C PHE A 169 -8.42 2.69 -13.03
N HIS A 170 -9.17 3.21 -12.06
CA HIS A 170 -9.25 4.63 -11.66
C HIS A 170 -9.35 5.63 -12.82
N GLY A 171 -9.96 5.22 -13.95
CA GLY A 171 -10.04 6.03 -15.16
C GLY A 171 -8.76 6.10 -16.00
N HIS A 172 -7.70 5.39 -15.63
CA HIS A 172 -6.42 5.35 -16.37
C HIS A 172 -6.49 4.52 -17.68
N LEU A 173 -7.51 3.68 -17.85
CA LEU A 173 -7.71 2.92 -19.07
C LEU A 173 -8.82 3.54 -19.93
N SER A 174 -8.50 3.82 -21.19
CA SER A 174 -9.51 4.18 -22.18
C SER A 174 -10.47 3.01 -22.45
N PHE A 175 -11.65 3.30 -23.00
CA PHE A 175 -12.62 2.26 -23.36
C PHE A 175 -12.03 1.25 -24.38
N GLU A 176 -11.21 1.72 -25.32
CA GLU A 176 -10.52 0.86 -26.28
C GLU A 176 -9.47 -0.07 -25.64
N GLN A 177 -8.80 0.38 -24.58
CA GLN A 177 -7.91 -0.48 -23.81
C GLN A 177 -8.71 -1.53 -23.00
N GLN A 178 -9.83 -1.13 -22.40
CA GLN A 178 -10.68 -2.04 -21.64
C GLN A 178 -11.23 -3.18 -22.52
N LYS A 179 -11.62 -2.89 -23.76
CA LYS A 179 -12.06 -3.91 -24.72
C LYS A 179 -11.00 -4.97 -25.02
N LYS A 180 -9.72 -4.67 -24.84
CA LYS A 180 -8.62 -5.61 -25.08
C LYS A 180 -8.40 -6.63 -23.96
N ILE A 181 -9.03 -6.43 -22.79
CA ILE A 181 -8.88 -7.29 -21.61
C ILE A 181 -10.21 -7.81 -21.06
N PRO A 182 -11.15 -8.31 -21.91
CA PRO A 182 -12.49 -8.70 -21.48
C PRO A 182 -12.47 -9.80 -20.43
N LYS A 183 -11.47 -10.69 -20.46
CA LYS A 183 -11.32 -11.76 -19.48
C LYS A 183 -11.05 -11.22 -18.06
N ILE A 184 -10.26 -10.16 -17.93
CA ILE A 184 -10.03 -9.50 -16.64
C ILE A 184 -11.34 -8.95 -16.08
N PHE A 185 -12.15 -8.28 -16.90
CA PHE A 185 -13.46 -7.76 -16.46
C PHE A 185 -14.42 -8.87 -16.06
N SER A 186 -14.45 -10.01 -16.78
CA SER A 186 -15.29 -11.16 -16.43
C SER A 186 -14.85 -11.84 -15.12
N MET A 187 -13.58 -11.71 -14.73
CA MET A 187 -13.03 -12.24 -13.48
C MET A 187 -13.10 -11.23 -12.32
N ASN A 188 -13.35 -9.94 -12.59
CA ASN A 188 -13.41 -8.89 -11.57
C ASN A 188 -14.76 -8.91 -10.85
N ASN A 189 -14.91 -9.82 -9.91
CA ASN A 189 -16.16 -10.06 -9.21
C ASN A 189 -16.17 -9.56 -7.76
N PHE A 190 -15.06 -8.97 -7.29
CA PHE A 190 -14.94 -8.51 -5.91
C PHE A 190 -14.74 -6.99 -5.85
N PRO A 191 -15.29 -6.32 -4.82
CA PRO A 191 -15.10 -4.89 -4.64
C PRO A 191 -13.61 -4.54 -4.49
N THR A 192 -13.22 -3.41 -5.07
CA THR A 192 -11.90 -2.84 -4.82
C THR A 192 -11.92 -1.90 -3.62
N ALA A 193 -10.80 -1.78 -2.92
CA ALA A 193 -10.65 -0.92 -1.75
C ALA A 193 -9.15 -0.56 -1.56
N ASP A 194 -8.60 0.19 -2.51
CA ASP A 194 -7.25 0.72 -2.47
C ASP A 194 -6.22 -0.27 -1.84
N ALA A 195 -5.38 0.14 -0.91
CA ALA A 195 -4.40 -0.75 -0.26
C ALA A 195 -5.02 -1.94 0.50
N LEU A 196 -6.29 -1.85 0.93
CA LEU A 196 -6.95 -2.99 1.58
C LEU A 196 -7.05 -4.19 0.63
N SER A 197 -7.23 -3.97 -0.67
CA SER A 197 -7.24 -5.04 -1.68
C SER A 197 -5.91 -5.82 -1.68
N TYR A 198 -4.79 -5.13 -1.57
CA TYR A 198 -3.46 -5.75 -1.47
C TYR A 198 -3.30 -6.56 -0.18
N MET A 199 -3.77 -6.01 0.94
CA MET A 199 -3.73 -6.70 2.22
C MET A 199 -4.64 -7.93 2.26
N GLN A 200 -5.77 -7.89 1.56
CA GLN A 200 -6.65 -9.06 1.40
C GLN A 200 -5.98 -10.19 0.61
N VAL A 201 -5.13 -9.87 -0.38
CA VAL A 201 -4.29 -10.90 -1.03
C VAL A 201 -3.26 -11.45 -0.05
N ALA A 202 -2.58 -10.60 0.72
CA ALA A 202 -1.60 -11.02 1.72
C ALA A 202 -2.22 -11.89 2.84
N GLU A 203 -3.50 -11.70 3.17
CA GLU A 203 -4.25 -12.53 4.11
C GLU A 203 -4.82 -13.82 3.50
N GLY A 204 -4.70 -14.02 2.18
CA GLY A 204 -5.30 -15.16 1.47
C GLY A 204 -6.81 -15.06 1.26
N ARG A 205 -7.39 -13.85 1.40
CA ARG A 205 -8.82 -13.59 1.18
C ARG A 205 -9.15 -13.31 -0.28
N LEU A 206 -8.25 -12.61 -0.99
CA LEU A 206 -8.26 -12.45 -2.44
C LEU A 206 -7.11 -13.24 -3.07
N ASP A 207 -7.21 -13.51 -4.35
CA ASP A 207 -6.23 -14.25 -5.12
C ASP A 207 -5.57 -13.38 -6.22
N ALA A 208 -6.11 -12.18 -6.48
CA ALA A 208 -5.44 -11.18 -7.29
C ALA A 208 -5.98 -9.78 -6.99
N ALA A 209 -5.09 -8.78 -7.04
CA ALA A 209 -5.43 -7.37 -7.08
C ALA A 209 -4.67 -6.69 -8.21
N ILE A 210 -5.40 -5.96 -9.07
CA ILE A 210 -4.88 -5.27 -10.25
C ILE A 210 -5.23 -3.79 -10.09
N GLN A 211 -4.25 -2.90 -10.17
CA GLN A 211 -4.48 -1.45 -10.10
C GLN A 211 -3.62 -0.70 -11.12
N CYS A 212 -4.08 0.49 -11.53
CA CYS A 212 -3.39 1.38 -12.44
C CYS A 212 -2.93 2.66 -11.76
N GLY A 213 -1.81 3.21 -12.23
CA GLY A 213 -1.38 4.56 -11.91
C GLY A 213 -0.96 4.77 -10.46
N ASN A 214 -0.47 3.73 -9.80
CA ASN A 214 -0.01 3.83 -8.42
C ASN A 214 1.32 4.61 -8.36
N HIS A 215 1.41 5.59 -7.50
CA HIS A 215 2.67 6.18 -7.09
C HIS A 215 3.43 5.23 -6.14
N ILE A 216 4.70 5.53 -5.89
CA ILE A 216 5.50 4.69 -4.98
C ILE A 216 4.93 4.67 -3.55
N TRP A 217 4.30 5.75 -3.10
CA TRP A 217 3.68 5.80 -1.77
C TRP A 217 2.41 4.97 -1.64
N ASP A 218 1.69 4.69 -2.75
CA ASP A 218 0.51 3.84 -2.75
C ASP A 218 0.86 2.35 -2.62
N ILE A 219 2.03 1.94 -3.12
CA ILE A 219 2.35 0.49 -3.22
C ILE A 219 3.58 0.05 -2.42
N HIS A 220 4.65 0.86 -2.28
CA HIS A 220 5.86 0.45 -1.55
C HIS A 220 5.57 -0.05 -0.13
N PRO A 221 4.64 0.54 0.64
CA PRO A 221 4.28 0.03 1.98
C PRO A 221 3.70 -1.38 1.96
N SER A 222 3.03 -1.76 0.88
CA SER A 222 2.39 -3.07 0.73
C SER A 222 3.34 -4.16 0.25
N ILE A 223 4.36 -3.84 -0.55
CA ILE A 223 5.29 -4.82 -1.19
C ILE A 223 5.95 -5.74 -0.17
N PRO A 224 6.65 -5.24 0.88
CA PRO A 224 7.35 -6.13 1.82
C PRO A 224 6.39 -6.99 2.62
N ILE A 225 5.20 -6.49 2.95
CA ILE A 225 4.16 -7.26 3.65
C ILE A 225 3.67 -8.42 2.78
N ILE A 226 3.36 -8.16 1.50
CA ILE A 226 2.88 -9.16 0.56
C ILE A 226 3.96 -10.23 0.34
N ARG A 227 5.22 -9.83 0.13
CA ARG A 227 6.34 -10.76 -0.08
C ARG A 227 6.60 -11.61 1.15
N ALA A 228 6.60 -11.03 2.34
CA ALA A 228 6.75 -11.75 3.60
C ALA A 228 5.58 -12.71 3.88
N ALA A 229 4.38 -12.44 3.34
CA ALA A 229 3.24 -13.34 3.37
C ALA A 229 3.34 -14.46 2.28
N GLY A 230 4.33 -14.41 1.39
CA GLY A 230 4.58 -15.38 0.32
C GLY A 230 3.92 -15.04 -1.01
N GLY A 231 3.43 -13.81 -1.19
CA GLY A 231 2.84 -13.31 -2.43
C GLY A 231 3.86 -12.80 -3.45
N VAL A 232 3.37 -12.49 -4.63
CA VAL A 232 4.13 -11.95 -5.76
C VAL A 232 3.60 -10.57 -6.11
N VAL A 233 4.50 -9.59 -6.28
CA VAL A 233 4.18 -8.21 -6.67
C VAL A 233 5.09 -7.80 -7.81
N SER A 234 4.53 -7.26 -8.87
CA SER A 234 5.27 -6.61 -9.95
C SER A 234 4.43 -5.53 -10.64
N ASN A 235 5.07 -4.77 -11.53
CA ASN A 235 4.32 -4.04 -12.54
C ASN A 235 3.75 -4.99 -13.62
N TRP A 236 2.96 -4.48 -14.56
CA TRP A 236 2.37 -5.32 -15.63
C TRP A 236 3.39 -5.83 -16.67
N LYS A 237 4.64 -5.35 -16.63
CA LYS A 237 5.78 -5.86 -17.41
C LYS A 237 6.60 -6.90 -16.65
N ASN A 238 6.12 -7.35 -15.49
CA ASN A 238 6.82 -8.29 -14.59
C ASN A 238 8.16 -7.74 -14.06
N GLN A 239 8.22 -6.45 -13.76
CA GLN A 239 9.39 -5.77 -13.24
C GLN A 239 9.15 -5.27 -11.81
N GLU A 240 10.23 -4.94 -11.10
CA GLU A 240 10.17 -4.23 -9.81
C GLU A 240 9.54 -2.85 -10.00
N ILE A 241 8.75 -2.44 -9.02
CA ILE A 241 8.09 -1.14 -9.01
C ILE A 241 9.00 -0.14 -8.28
N THR A 242 9.60 0.78 -9.03
CA THR A 242 10.52 1.81 -8.51
C THR A 242 10.06 3.23 -8.79
N SER A 243 8.97 3.39 -9.52
CA SER A 243 8.34 4.66 -9.87
C SER A 243 6.81 4.47 -9.96
N THR A 244 6.08 5.51 -10.36
CA THR A 244 4.65 5.38 -10.69
C THR A 244 4.43 4.33 -11.76
N ASP A 245 3.58 3.33 -11.48
CA ASP A 245 3.36 2.19 -12.38
C ASP A 245 1.98 1.53 -12.13
N ASN A 246 1.65 0.60 -13.01
CA ASN A 246 0.51 -0.30 -12.85
C ASN A 246 0.94 -1.52 -12.02
N VAL A 247 0.07 -1.99 -11.15
CA VAL A 247 0.40 -3.00 -10.13
C VAL A 247 -0.40 -4.27 -10.31
N LEU A 248 0.27 -5.41 -10.17
CA LEU A 248 -0.32 -6.74 -10.03
C LEU A 248 0.20 -7.41 -8.76
N VAL A 249 -0.73 -7.83 -7.91
CA VAL A 249 -0.46 -8.61 -6.69
C VAL A 249 -1.18 -9.95 -6.79
N THR A 250 -0.48 -11.05 -6.49
CA THR A 250 -1.03 -12.42 -6.55
C THR A 250 -0.41 -13.33 -5.49
N PRO A 251 -1.04 -14.48 -5.15
CA PRO A 251 -0.50 -15.40 -4.16
C PRO A 251 0.65 -16.29 -4.67
N ASN A 252 0.80 -16.45 -5.98
CA ASN A 252 1.83 -17.33 -6.58
C ASN A 252 2.15 -16.93 -8.02
N LYS A 253 3.32 -17.38 -8.49
CA LYS A 253 3.82 -17.10 -9.84
C LYS A 253 2.93 -17.66 -10.96
N LEU A 254 2.19 -18.76 -10.71
CA LEU A 254 1.34 -19.36 -11.74
C LEU A 254 0.17 -18.44 -12.10
N ILE A 255 -0.56 -17.94 -11.09
CA ILE A 255 -1.65 -16.98 -11.29
C ILE A 255 -1.08 -15.67 -11.85
N HIS A 256 0.05 -15.18 -11.28
CA HIS A 256 0.72 -13.98 -11.71
C HIS A 256 0.98 -13.96 -13.23
N ASN A 257 1.68 -14.98 -13.72
CA ASN A 257 2.02 -15.10 -15.14
C ASN A 257 0.79 -15.22 -16.05
N LYS A 258 -0.27 -15.90 -15.59
CA LYS A 258 -1.52 -16.00 -16.35
C LYS A 258 -2.22 -14.65 -16.46
N ILE A 259 -2.27 -13.87 -15.38
CA ILE A 259 -2.87 -12.52 -15.39
C ILE A 259 -2.03 -11.57 -16.24
N LEU A 260 -0.69 -11.57 -16.12
CA LEU A 260 0.20 -10.78 -16.96
C LEU A 260 -0.04 -11.03 -18.47
N LYS A 261 -0.25 -12.29 -18.87
CA LYS A 261 -0.60 -12.63 -20.27
C LYS A 261 -1.92 -11.96 -20.70
N LEU A 262 -2.91 -11.88 -19.81
CA LEU A 262 -4.18 -11.20 -20.10
C LEU A 262 -4.03 -9.68 -20.17
N LEU A 263 -3.11 -9.09 -19.40
CA LEU A 263 -2.85 -7.64 -19.38
C LEU A 263 -1.93 -7.20 -20.52
N LYS A 264 -1.17 -8.13 -21.16
CA LYS A 264 -0.20 -7.82 -22.21
C LYS A 264 -0.72 -6.89 -23.32
N PRO A 265 -1.99 -6.99 -23.79
CA PRO A 265 -2.49 -6.10 -24.85
C PRO A 265 -2.52 -4.61 -24.48
N ILE A 266 -2.34 -4.27 -23.18
CA ILE A 266 -2.42 -2.89 -22.65
C ILE A 266 -1.27 -2.51 -21.73
N SER A 267 -0.28 -3.40 -21.55
CA SER A 267 0.89 -3.20 -20.67
C SER A 267 2.03 -2.45 -21.36
#